data_6187859920f7618ece0672b8ba06cf52
#
_entry.id   6187859920f7618ece0672b8ba06cf52
#
_cell.length_a   1.000
_cell.length_b   1.000
_cell.length_c   1.000
_cell.angle_alpha   90.00
_cell.angle_beta   90.00
_cell.angle_gamma   90.00
#
_symmetry.space_group_name_H-M   'P 1'
#
loop_
_entity.id
_entity.type
_entity.pdbx_description
1 polymer ?
#
loop_
_entity_poly.entity_id
_entity_poly.type
_entity_poly.pdbx_seq_one_letter_code
_entity_poly.pdbx_strand_id
1 'polypeptide(L)'
;MNLNRFQIQVATGRFTLPVVVIVCLLLWGISLREWNELASMAIIGFIGYVMIETNTAFTLIRTRTSLPVSIYGWMATALFFLHPFEWINLIPLVFILSVFQLFRSYESSSPTNPIYHTFLFIGLGSLLFPQIIYFIPLFWGSMIPFRAMNGRSFLASLIGIITPYWFLYGYAFLYDKTDIFLASSREMIHFYPLDYSQLSSAEILSWGMITLLLLISGIHYIQISYMDKTRTRIYHSFLVFAGFWATAFSLLQPVHLHELMPIQLICMAFLSGHLFSLTRNRFSGILFVVIFVTFILLMTYNLWMQYFNS
;
A
#
# COMPACT_ATOMS: atom_id res chain seq x y z
N MET A 1 18.47 -24.69 15.31
CA MET A 1 18.44 -23.22 15.20
C MET A 1 17.25 -22.68 16.01
N ASN A 2 17.47 -21.71 16.90
CA ASN A 2 16.35 -21.19 17.69
C ASN A 2 15.58 -20.20 16.81
N LEU A 3 14.41 -20.59 16.28
CA LEU A 3 13.61 -19.82 15.30
C LEU A 3 13.28 -18.40 15.79
N ASN A 4 13.07 -18.24 17.09
CA ASN A 4 12.86 -16.92 17.68
C ASN A 4 14.09 -16.01 17.58
N ARG A 5 15.32 -16.58 17.69
CA ARG A 5 16.56 -15.80 17.51
C ARG A 5 16.70 -15.32 16.07
N PHE A 6 16.39 -16.17 15.10
CA PHE A 6 16.40 -15.79 13.68
C PHE A 6 15.42 -14.66 13.39
N GLN A 7 14.15 -14.79 13.82
CA GLN A 7 13.16 -13.74 13.68
C GLN A 7 13.63 -12.41 14.27
N ILE A 8 14.18 -12.42 15.51
CA ILE A 8 14.66 -11.21 16.18
C ILE A 8 15.84 -10.61 15.43
N GLN A 9 16.80 -11.42 14.98
CA GLN A 9 17.95 -10.94 14.21
C GLN A 9 17.53 -10.27 12.90
N VAL A 10 16.54 -10.82 12.19
CA VAL A 10 16.03 -10.22 10.97
C VAL A 10 15.19 -8.96 11.29
N ALA A 11 14.33 -8.99 12.30
CA ALA A 11 13.46 -7.89 12.63
C ALA A 11 14.21 -6.64 13.14
N THR A 12 15.31 -6.83 13.91
CA THR A 12 16.09 -5.73 14.49
C THR A 12 17.47 -5.59 13.87
N GLY A 13 17.78 -6.41 12.87
CA GLY A 13 19.08 -6.45 12.24
C GLY A 13 19.40 -5.17 11.46
N ARG A 14 20.61 -4.64 11.67
CA ARG A 14 21.13 -3.47 10.95
C ARG A 14 21.30 -3.72 9.45
N PHE A 15 21.57 -4.97 9.08
CA PHE A 15 21.83 -5.38 7.69
C PHE A 15 20.60 -5.91 6.95
N THR A 16 19.45 -6.05 7.59
CA THR A 16 18.24 -6.60 6.97
C THR A 16 17.82 -5.80 5.75
N LEU A 17 17.67 -4.48 5.88
CA LEU A 17 17.29 -3.62 4.77
C LEU A 17 18.34 -3.57 3.65
N PRO A 18 19.65 -3.34 3.92
CA PRO A 18 20.67 -3.40 2.88
C PRO A 18 20.69 -4.72 2.11
N VAL A 19 20.57 -5.86 2.81
CA VAL A 19 20.55 -7.19 2.16
C VAL A 19 19.32 -7.31 1.26
N VAL A 20 18.14 -6.94 1.75
CA VAL A 20 16.91 -6.99 0.96
C VAL A 20 17.03 -6.07 -0.27
N VAL A 21 17.52 -4.85 -0.12
CA VAL A 21 17.71 -3.93 -1.25
C VAL A 21 18.65 -4.52 -2.30
N ILE A 22 19.79 -5.10 -1.90
CA ILE A 22 20.72 -5.75 -2.84
C ILE A 22 20.05 -6.90 -3.59
N VAL A 23 19.30 -7.76 -2.86
CA VAL A 23 18.60 -8.89 -3.47
C VAL A 23 17.50 -8.39 -4.42
N CYS A 24 16.74 -7.36 -4.05
CA CYS A 24 15.74 -6.75 -4.92
C CYS A 24 16.37 -6.18 -6.20
N LEU A 25 17.49 -5.46 -6.09
CA LEU A 25 18.20 -4.91 -7.25
C LEU A 25 18.72 -6.00 -8.17
N LEU A 26 19.26 -7.11 -7.62
CA LEU A 26 19.71 -8.25 -8.43
C LEU A 26 18.54 -8.93 -9.16
N LEU A 27 17.42 -9.14 -8.49
CA LEU A 27 16.23 -9.75 -9.07
C LEU A 27 15.63 -8.86 -10.17
N TRP A 28 15.56 -7.54 -9.95
CA TRP A 28 15.13 -6.58 -10.98
C TRP A 28 16.10 -6.61 -12.18
N GLY A 29 17.42 -6.66 -11.94
CA GLY A 29 18.41 -6.77 -13.00
C GLY A 29 18.26 -8.02 -13.86
N ILE A 30 17.84 -9.15 -13.26
CA ILE A 30 17.55 -10.41 -13.99
C ILE A 30 16.24 -10.32 -14.77
N SER A 31 15.22 -9.67 -14.22
CA SER A 31 13.89 -9.57 -14.83
C SER A 31 13.74 -8.42 -15.81
N LEU A 32 14.73 -7.51 -15.90
CA LEU A 32 14.66 -6.30 -16.71
C LEU A 32 14.59 -6.64 -18.20
N ARG A 33 13.49 -6.28 -18.84
CA ARG A 33 13.28 -6.45 -20.29
C ARG A 33 13.36 -5.12 -21.03
N GLU A 34 12.83 -4.05 -20.42
CA GLU A 34 12.75 -2.72 -20.99
C GLU A 34 13.28 -1.64 -20.02
N TRP A 35 13.84 -0.56 -20.59
CA TRP A 35 14.36 0.56 -19.79
C TRP A 35 13.28 1.29 -18.98
N ASN A 36 12.02 1.25 -19.42
CA ASN A 36 10.91 1.87 -18.71
C ASN A 36 10.60 1.18 -17.35
N GLU A 37 10.96 -0.10 -17.18
CA GLU A 37 10.82 -0.81 -15.91
C GLU A 37 11.68 -0.20 -14.78
N LEU A 38 12.77 0.52 -15.14
CA LEU A 38 13.55 1.26 -14.15
C LEU A 38 12.74 2.36 -13.46
N ALA A 39 11.74 2.94 -14.14
CA ALA A 39 10.83 3.90 -13.54
C ALA A 39 9.95 3.24 -12.47
N SER A 40 9.42 2.05 -12.73
CA SER A 40 8.66 1.27 -11.72
C SER A 40 9.53 0.91 -10.51
N MET A 41 10.77 0.49 -10.74
CA MET A 41 11.74 0.24 -9.66
C MET A 41 12.00 1.50 -8.82
N ALA A 42 12.16 2.66 -9.45
CA ALA A 42 12.35 3.93 -8.75
C ALA A 42 11.12 4.32 -7.92
N ILE A 43 9.91 4.09 -8.44
CA ILE A 43 8.65 4.34 -7.73
C ILE A 43 8.55 3.42 -6.49
N ILE A 44 8.81 2.12 -6.65
CA ILE A 44 8.80 1.15 -5.53
C ILE A 44 9.84 1.55 -4.47
N GLY A 45 11.03 1.95 -4.88
CA GLY A 45 12.06 2.46 -3.98
C GLY A 45 11.63 3.72 -3.23
N PHE A 46 10.96 4.65 -3.93
CA PHE A 46 10.44 5.88 -3.31
C PHE A 46 9.28 5.60 -2.34
N ILE A 47 8.38 4.67 -2.66
CA ILE A 47 7.35 4.20 -1.72
C ILE A 47 8.02 3.62 -0.47
N GLY A 48 9.04 2.77 -0.63
CA GLY A 48 9.83 2.25 0.48
C GLY A 48 10.43 3.35 1.36
N TYR A 49 10.98 4.40 0.75
CA TYR A 49 11.48 5.58 1.47
C TYR A 49 10.37 6.27 2.27
N VAL A 50 9.20 6.55 1.65
CA VAL A 50 8.06 7.17 2.34
C VAL A 50 7.55 6.28 3.47
N MET A 51 7.59 4.94 3.33
CA MET A 51 7.24 4.01 4.40
C MET A 51 8.22 4.10 5.58
N ILE A 52 9.54 4.26 5.34
CA ILE A 52 10.54 4.49 6.40
C ILE A 52 10.22 5.79 7.13
N GLU A 53 10.00 6.88 6.40
CA GLU A 53 9.64 8.17 6.97
C GLU A 53 8.34 8.09 7.78
N THR A 54 7.33 7.41 7.26
CA THR A 54 6.04 7.19 7.96
C THR A 54 6.25 6.43 9.28
N ASN A 55 7.01 5.34 9.25
CA ASN A 55 7.31 4.57 10.47
C ASN A 55 8.10 5.39 11.50
N THR A 56 9.04 6.20 11.04
CA THR A 56 9.94 7.00 11.90
C THR A 56 9.22 8.22 12.47
N ALA A 57 8.52 9.00 11.64
CA ALA A 57 7.85 10.23 12.04
C ALA A 57 6.69 9.95 13.02
N PHE A 58 5.97 8.86 12.81
CA PHE A 58 4.78 8.51 13.62
C PHE A 58 5.04 7.42 14.65
N THR A 59 6.26 6.87 14.70
CA THR A 59 6.65 5.80 15.63
C THR A 59 5.63 4.65 15.62
N LEU A 60 5.29 4.17 14.40
CA LEU A 60 4.28 3.13 14.23
C LEU A 60 4.68 1.85 14.97
N ILE A 61 5.94 1.48 14.90
CA ILE A 61 6.48 0.33 15.61
C ILE A 61 7.45 0.83 16.68
N ARG A 62 7.20 0.49 17.94
CA ARG A 62 7.98 0.95 19.10
C ARG A 62 9.44 0.47 19.13
N THR A 63 9.78 -0.56 18.38
CA THR A 63 11.15 -1.03 18.17
C THR A 63 11.70 -0.48 16.86
N ARG A 64 12.97 -0.11 16.83
CA ARG A 64 13.62 0.28 15.57
C ARG A 64 13.71 -0.97 14.69
N THR A 65 12.97 -0.96 13.59
CA THR A 65 12.92 -2.05 12.63
C THR A 65 12.71 -1.51 11.21
N SER A 66 13.40 -2.13 10.28
CA SER A 66 13.19 -1.92 8.84
C SER A 66 12.29 -2.99 8.21
N LEU A 67 11.73 -3.88 9.04
CA LEU A 67 11.00 -5.05 8.58
C LEU A 67 9.80 -4.72 7.68
N PRO A 68 8.96 -3.69 7.97
CA PRO A 68 7.86 -3.33 7.07
C PRO A 68 8.33 -3.04 5.64
N VAL A 69 9.38 -2.23 5.52
CA VAL A 69 9.93 -1.86 4.21
C VAL A 69 10.61 -3.04 3.53
N SER A 70 11.27 -3.90 4.32
CA SER A 70 11.90 -5.11 3.80
C SER A 70 10.88 -6.10 3.25
N ILE A 71 9.75 -6.30 3.94
CA ILE A 71 8.63 -7.13 3.47
C ILE A 71 8.00 -6.52 2.22
N TYR A 72 7.75 -5.21 2.23
CA TYR A 72 7.21 -4.49 1.08
C TYR A 72 8.11 -4.65 -0.15
N GLY A 73 9.41 -4.33 -0.02
CA GLY A 73 10.37 -4.40 -1.13
C GLY A 73 10.52 -5.80 -1.71
N TRP A 74 10.61 -6.81 -0.83
CA TRP A 74 10.70 -8.21 -1.25
C TRP A 74 9.45 -8.64 -2.03
N MET A 75 8.26 -8.38 -1.49
CA MET A 75 7.02 -8.75 -2.16
C MET A 75 6.79 -7.96 -3.45
N ALA A 76 7.01 -6.64 -3.44
CA ALA A 76 6.88 -5.82 -4.65
C ALA A 76 7.79 -6.31 -5.77
N THR A 77 9.01 -6.76 -5.44
CA THR A 77 9.94 -7.36 -6.41
C THR A 77 9.48 -8.74 -6.88
N ALA A 78 8.81 -9.52 -6.02
CA ALA A 78 8.28 -10.84 -6.40
C ALA A 78 7.05 -10.78 -7.32
N LEU A 79 6.40 -9.62 -7.42
CA LEU A 79 5.24 -9.38 -8.29
C LEU A 79 5.69 -8.93 -9.69
N PHE A 80 6.34 -9.83 -10.43
CA PHE A 80 6.93 -9.52 -11.75
C PHE A 80 5.94 -8.95 -12.76
N PHE A 81 4.66 -9.29 -12.66
CA PHE A 81 3.61 -8.76 -13.52
C PHE A 81 3.32 -7.26 -13.27
N LEU A 82 3.82 -6.68 -12.17
CA LEU A 82 3.75 -5.23 -11.88
C LEU A 82 5.03 -4.48 -12.26
N HIS A 83 6.05 -5.14 -12.84
CA HIS A 83 7.28 -4.49 -13.23
C HIS A 83 7.15 -3.58 -14.45
N PRO A 84 6.37 -3.92 -15.51
CA PRO A 84 6.15 -3.01 -16.62
C PRO A 84 5.66 -1.65 -16.12
N PHE A 85 6.23 -0.57 -16.67
CA PHE A 85 5.84 0.77 -16.25
C PHE A 85 4.51 1.16 -16.88
N GLU A 86 3.55 1.44 -16.02
CA GLU A 86 2.29 2.08 -16.34
C GLU A 86 2.07 3.26 -15.39
N TRP A 87 1.37 4.30 -15.85
CA TRP A 87 1.04 5.45 -15.00
C TRP A 87 0.27 5.06 -13.75
N ILE A 88 -0.42 3.93 -13.80
CA ILE A 88 -1.17 3.35 -12.69
C ILE A 88 -0.27 2.90 -11.54
N ASN A 89 1.02 2.63 -11.80
CA ASN A 89 2.03 2.28 -10.77
C ASN A 89 2.30 3.44 -9.79
N LEU A 90 1.81 4.65 -10.08
CA LEU A 90 1.85 5.79 -9.16
C LEU A 90 0.76 5.72 -8.09
N ILE A 91 -0.26 4.89 -8.23
CA ILE A 91 -1.39 4.81 -7.28
C ILE A 91 -0.96 4.47 -5.85
N PRO A 92 -0.12 3.43 -5.62
CA PRO A 92 0.35 3.12 -4.27
C PRO A 92 1.21 4.26 -3.67
N LEU A 93 1.94 5.01 -4.50
CA LEU A 93 2.68 6.19 -4.06
C LEU A 93 1.74 7.29 -3.58
N VAL A 94 0.72 7.59 -4.37
CA VAL A 94 -0.31 8.59 -4.02
C VAL A 94 -1.04 8.16 -2.74
N PHE A 95 -1.35 6.88 -2.61
CA PHE A 95 -1.99 6.33 -1.40
C PHE A 95 -1.11 6.53 -0.15
N ILE A 96 0.17 6.14 -0.19
CA ILE A 96 1.04 6.27 0.99
C ILE A 96 1.31 7.75 1.35
N LEU A 97 1.37 8.66 0.37
CA LEU A 97 1.46 10.09 0.61
C LEU A 97 0.19 10.64 1.26
N SER A 98 -0.98 10.17 0.84
CA SER A 98 -2.27 10.49 1.49
C SER A 98 -2.30 10.02 2.94
N VAL A 99 -1.84 8.79 3.19
CA VAL A 99 -1.74 8.21 4.54
C VAL A 99 -0.78 9.03 5.41
N PHE A 100 0.38 9.41 4.88
CA PHE A 100 1.36 10.23 5.59
C PHE A 100 0.75 11.56 6.03
N GLN A 101 0.03 12.24 5.14
CA GLN A 101 -0.62 13.50 5.46
C GLN A 101 -1.79 13.32 6.45
N LEU A 102 -2.58 12.25 6.29
CA LEU A 102 -3.62 11.92 7.26
C LEU A 102 -3.03 11.74 8.67
N PHE A 103 -1.91 11.01 8.79
CA PHE A 103 -1.27 10.78 10.08
C PHE A 103 -0.73 12.08 10.71
N ARG A 104 -0.30 13.05 9.90
CA ARG A 104 0.07 14.41 10.37
C ARG A 104 -1.10 15.20 10.95
N SER A 105 -2.33 14.86 10.58
CA SER A 105 -3.52 15.57 11.10
C SER A 105 -3.90 15.18 12.53
N TYR A 106 -3.32 14.10 13.06
CA TYR A 106 -3.65 13.58 14.38
C TYR A 106 -3.40 14.61 15.50
N GLU A 107 -4.46 15.01 16.21
CA GLU A 107 -4.41 16.03 17.30
C GLU A 107 -3.67 17.32 16.92
N SER A 108 -3.65 17.65 15.63
CA SER A 108 -3.01 18.88 15.15
C SER A 108 -3.83 20.11 15.54
N SER A 109 -3.14 21.18 15.95
CA SER A 109 -3.78 22.49 16.18
C SER A 109 -4.38 23.10 14.89
N SER A 110 -3.86 22.68 13.73
CA SER A 110 -4.31 23.13 12.41
C SER A 110 -4.46 21.93 11.46
N PRO A 111 -5.48 21.07 11.63
CA PRO A 111 -5.65 19.87 10.83
C PRO A 111 -6.07 20.16 9.38
N THR A 112 -6.54 21.37 9.08
CA THR A 112 -7.05 21.75 7.76
C THR A 112 -6.03 21.55 6.64
N ASN A 113 -4.77 21.97 6.86
CA ASN A 113 -3.70 21.84 5.87
C ASN A 113 -3.32 20.38 5.56
N PRO A 114 -2.97 19.51 6.53
CA PRO A 114 -2.71 18.12 6.23
C PRO A 114 -3.93 17.39 5.64
N ILE A 115 -5.15 17.72 6.06
CA ILE A 115 -6.37 17.13 5.47
C ILE A 115 -6.53 17.57 4.00
N TYR A 116 -6.34 18.85 3.67
CA TYR A 116 -6.33 19.31 2.28
C TYR A 116 -5.36 18.47 1.42
N HIS A 117 -4.11 18.30 1.87
CA HIS A 117 -3.12 17.52 1.14
C HIS A 117 -3.46 16.02 1.05
N THR A 118 -4.05 15.44 2.10
CA THR A 118 -4.55 14.05 2.06
C THR A 118 -5.50 13.85 0.88
N PHE A 119 -6.51 14.71 0.79
CA PHE A 119 -7.54 14.60 -0.25
C PHE A 119 -7.09 15.14 -1.62
N LEU A 120 -6.11 16.04 -1.66
CA LEU A 120 -5.44 16.44 -2.89
C LEU A 120 -4.72 15.24 -3.54
N PHE A 121 -3.98 14.45 -2.75
CA PHE A 121 -3.35 13.25 -3.27
C PHE A 121 -4.37 12.21 -3.75
N ILE A 122 -5.47 11.97 -3.00
CA ILE A 122 -6.56 11.10 -3.47
C ILE A 122 -7.15 11.62 -4.79
N GLY A 123 -7.37 12.93 -4.89
CA GLY A 123 -7.86 13.57 -6.11
C GLY A 123 -6.87 13.43 -7.28
N LEU A 124 -5.57 13.55 -7.06
CA LEU A 124 -4.54 13.29 -8.08
C LEU A 124 -4.56 11.81 -8.50
N GLY A 125 -4.65 10.89 -7.54
CA GLY A 125 -4.76 9.45 -7.83
C GLY A 125 -5.99 9.12 -8.65
N SER A 126 -7.11 9.80 -8.42
CA SER A 126 -8.36 9.56 -9.15
C SER A 126 -8.34 10.05 -10.61
N LEU A 127 -7.37 10.86 -11.00
CA LEU A 127 -7.14 11.17 -12.42
C LEU A 127 -6.49 10.00 -13.16
N LEU A 128 -5.72 9.16 -12.46
CA LEU A 128 -5.07 7.98 -13.01
C LEU A 128 -5.93 6.72 -12.86
N PHE A 129 -6.57 6.58 -11.71
CA PHE A 129 -7.44 5.49 -11.34
C PHE A 129 -8.70 6.05 -10.65
N PRO A 130 -9.78 6.32 -11.43
CA PRO A 130 -10.97 6.97 -10.92
C PRO A 130 -11.61 6.29 -9.71
N GLN A 131 -11.51 4.97 -9.62
CA GLN A 131 -12.11 4.16 -8.56
C GLN A 131 -11.43 4.36 -7.18
N ILE A 132 -10.27 5.01 -7.09
CA ILE A 132 -9.66 5.35 -5.79
C ILE A 132 -10.56 6.29 -4.96
N ILE A 133 -11.52 6.97 -5.59
CA ILE A 133 -12.55 7.79 -4.93
C ILE A 133 -13.34 6.97 -3.90
N TYR A 134 -13.50 5.67 -4.12
CA TYR A 134 -14.19 4.80 -3.16
C TYR A 134 -13.44 4.63 -1.82
N PHE A 135 -12.20 5.10 -1.73
CA PHE A 135 -11.49 5.21 -0.45
C PHE A 135 -11.87 6.47 0.36
N ILE A 136 -12.52 7.48 -0.24
CA ILE A 136 -12.89 8.73 0.44
C ILE A 136 -13.69 8.50 1.72
N PRO A 137 -14.74 7.63 1.75
CA PRO A 137 -15.49 7.36 2.98
C PRO A 137 -14.60 6.82 4.11
N LEU A 138 -13.60 5.99 3.78
CA LEU A 138 -12.64 5.47 4.73
C LEU A 138 -11.79 6.61 5.35
N PHE A 139 -11.29 7.52 4.52
CA PHE A 139 -10.51 8.66 4.97
C PHE A 139 -11.35 9.64 5.79
N TRP A 140 -12.59 9.94 5.40
CA TRP A 140 -13.51 10.75 6.19
C TRP A 140 -13.84 10.11 7.54
N GLY A 141 -14.16 8.82 7.55
CA GLY A 141 -14.40 8.06 8.80
C GLY A 141 -13.20 8.12 9.74
N SER A 142 -11.98 8.10 9.19
CA SER A 142 -10.75 8.19 9.95
C SER A 142 -10.48 9.56 10.56
N MET A 143 -11.00 10.65 9.99
CA MET A 143 -10.84 11.99 10.56
C MET A 143 -11.43 12.11 11.98
N ILE A 144 -12.42 11.25 12.32
CA ILE A 144 -13.07 11.26 13.64
C ILE A 144 -12.10 10.77 14.73
N PRO A 145 -11.56 9.53 14.69
CA PRO A 145 -10.60 9.08 15.69
C PRO A 145 -9.27 9.86 15.67
N PHE A 146 -8.91 10.49 14.53
CA PHE A 146 -7.76 11.38 14.44
C PHE A 146 -7.98 12.74 15.10
N ARG A 147 -9.20 13.04 15.57
CA ARG A 147 -9.60 14.35 16.09
C ARG A 147 -9.35 15.50 15.12
N ALA A 148 -9.42 15.21 13.82
CA ALA A 148 -9.20 16.17 12.75
C ALA A 148 -10.52 16.62 12.09
N MET A 149 -11.66 16.03 12.48
CA MET A 149 -12.96 16.33 11.90
C MET A 149 -13.53 17.62 12.47
N ASN A 150 -13.55 18.66 11.65
CA ASN A 150 -14.26 19.91 11.91
C ASN A 150 -14.74 20.50 10.58
N GLY A 151 -15.65 21.49 10.61
CA GLY A 151 -16.23 22.07 9.39
C GLY A 151 -15.19 22.61 8.41
N ARG A 152 -14.11 23.23 8.90
CA ARG A 152 -13.02 23.75 8.04
C ARG A 152 -12.23 22.60 7.38
N SER A 153 -11.90 21.56 8.13
CA SER A 153 -11.19 20.40 7.59
C SER A 153 -12.05 19.62 6.60
N PHE A 154 -13.37 19.50 6.86
CA PHE A 154 -14.28 18.87 5.91
C PHE A 154 -14.35 19.64 4.60
N LEU A 155 -14.50 20.98 4.63
CA LEU A 155 -14.44 21.82 3.42
C LEU A 155 -13.08 21.71 2.72
N ALA A 156 -11.97 21.67 3.48
CA ALA A 156 -10.64 21.47 2.92
C ALA A 156 -10.52 20.12 2.20
N SER A 157 -11.15 19.06 2.70
CA SER A 157 -11.16 17.76 2.02
C SER A 157 -11.88 17.82 0.67
N LEU A 158 -13.03 18.50 0.59
CA LEU A 158 -13.75 18.70 -0.67
C LEU A 158 -12.93 19.52 -1.67
N ILE A 159 -12.34 20.62 -1.22
CA ILE A 159 -11.47 21.46 -2.08
C ILE A 159 -10.25 20.63 -2.55
N GLY A 160 -9.65 19.82 -1.67
CA GLY A 160 -8.54 18.94 -2.02
C GLY A 160 -8.88 17.98 -3.16
N ILE A 161 -10.03 17.32 -3.10
CA ILE A 161 -10.51 16.41 -4.16
C ILE A 161 -10.77 17.18 -5.47
N ILE A 162 -11.42 18.34 -5.39
CA ILE A 162 -11.84 19.11 -6.57
C ILE A 162 -10.64 19.76 -7.27
N THR A 163 -9.57 20.11 -6.55
CA THR A 163 -8.42 20.85 -7.08
C THR A 163 -7.82 20.19 -8.33
N PRO A 164 -7.49 18.89 -8.39
CA PRO A 164 -6.93 18.28 -9.60
C PRO A 164 -7.92 18.31 -10.78
N TYR A 165 -9.21 18.14 -10.51
CA TYR A 165 -10.25 18.19 -11.55
C TYR A 165 -10.46 19.59 -12.10
N TRP A 166 -10.27 20.61 -11.27
CA TRP A 166 -10.29 21.99 -11.73
C TRP A 166 -9.18 22.26 -12.77
N PHE A 167 -7.98 21.78 -12.50
CA PHE A 167 -6.87 21.90 -13.47
C PHE A 167 -7.10 21.05 -14.72
N LEU A 168 -7.61 19.83 -14.57
CA LEU A 168 -7.95 18.97 -15.70
C LEU A 168 -9.03 19.62 -16.59
N TYR A 169 -10.08 20.19 -15.98
CA TYR A 169 -11.14 20.89 -16.69
C TYR A 169 -10.60 22.13 -17.40
N GLY A 170 -9.77 22.93 -16.75
CA GLY A 170 -9.12 24.08 -17.37
C GLY A 170 -8.29 23.70 -18.59
N TYR A 171 -7.50 22.63 -18.50
CA TYR A 171 -6.74 22.07 -19.62
C TYR A 171 -7.67 21.60 -20.75
N ALA A 172 -8.68 20.81 -20.40
CA ALA A 172 -9.64 20.28 -21.39
C ALA A 172 -10.40 21.38 -22.12
N PHE A 173 -10.78 22.46 -21.42
CA PHE A 173 -11.43 23.62 -21.99
C PHE A 173 -10.52 24.39 -22.95
N LEU A 174 -9.24 24.64 -22.58
CA LEU A 174 -8.29 25.39 -23.41
C LEU A 174 -7.91 24.66 -24.72
N TYR A 175 -7.96 23.33 -24.73
CA TYR A 175 -7.56 22.50 -25.86
C TYR A 175 -8.73 21.81 -26.57
N ASP A 176 -9.98 22.22 -26.29
CA ASP A 176 -11.22 21.63 -26.84
C ASP A 176 -11.31 20.10 -26.66
N LYS A 177 -10.77 19.57 -25.55
CA LYS A 177 -10.73 18.14 -25.20
C LYS A 177 -11.65 17.78 -24.04
N THR A 178 -12.84 18.34 -24.02
CA THR A 178 -13.81 18.11 -22.91
C THR A 178 -14.21 16.65 -22.75
N ASP A 179 -14.02 15.82 -23.79
CA ASP A 179 -14.29 14.38 -23.75
C ASP A 179 -13.41 13.65 -22.72
N ILE A 180 -12.17 14.12 -22.46
CA ILE A 180 -11.26 13.52 -21.46
C ILE A 180 -11.87 13.65 -20.06
N PHE A 181 -12.43 14.83 -19.74
CA PHE A 181 -13.06 15.07 -18.44
C PHE A 181 -14.33 14.21 -18.28
N LEU A 182 -15.14 14.11 -19.33
CA LEU A 182 -16.36 13.31 -19.32
C LEU A 182 -16.06 11.81 -19.23
N ALA A 183 -15.03 11.33 -19.92
CA ALA A 183 -14.59 9.93 -19.85
C ALA A 183 -14.16 9.55 -18.42
N SER A 184 -13.29 10.35 -17.79
CA SER A 184 -12.88 10.14 -16.41
C SER A 184 -14.06 10.09 -15.43
N SER A 185 -15.04 10.99 -15.63
CA SER A 185 -16.24 11.05 -14.78
C SER A 185 -17.16 9.82 -14.95
N ARG A 186 -17.23 9.25 -16.17
CA ARG A 186 -18.01 8.02 -16.43
C ARG A 186 -17.35 6.80 -15.81
N GLU A 187 -16.03 6.68 -15.90
CA GLU A 187 -15.27 5.58 -15.30
C GLU A 187 -15.44 5.52 -13.78
N MET A 188 -15.62 6.64 -13.08
CA MET A 188 -15.86 6.66 -11.63
C MET A 188 -17.10 5.85 -11.21
N ILE A 189 -18.12 5.77 -12.04
CA ILE A 189 -19.41 5.15 -11.71
C ILE A 189 -19.52 3.76 -12.36
N HIS A 190 -18.57 3.41 -13.21
CA HIS A 190 -18.63 2.16 -13.93
C HIS A 190 -18.17 0.99 -13.05
N PHE A 191 -19.08 0.03 -12.83
CA PHE A 191 -18.78 -1.25 -12.17
C PHE A 191 -18.72 -2.36 -13.22
N TYR A 192 -17.58 -3.04 -13.27
CA TYR A 192 -17.40 -4.16 -14.16
C TYR A 192 -18.06 -5.43 -13.56
N PRO A 193 -18.53 -6.35 -14.41
CA PRO A 193 -19.04 -7.63 -13.94
C PRO A 193 -17.92 -8.43 -13.22
N LEU A 194 -18.34 -9.29 -12.28
CA LEU A 194 -17.43 -10.17 -11.56
C LEU A 194 -16.87 -11.22 -12.54
N ASP A 195 -15.67 -11.01 -13.03
CA ASP A 195 -14.96 -11.91 -13.91
C ASP A 195 -13.53 -12.14 -13.43
N TYR A 196 -13.27 -13.36 -12.95
CA TYR A 196 -11.94 -13.79 -12.52
C TYR A 196 -11.19 -14.56 -13.61
N SER A 197 -11.79 -14.83 -14.76
CA SER A 197 -11.21 -15.68 -15.83
C SER A 197 -10.01 -15.01 -16.51
N GLN A 198 -9.92 -13.69 -16.41
CA GLN A 198 -8.82 -12.91 -16.99
C GLN A 198 -7.56 -12.88 -16.12
N LEU A 199 -7.68 -13.28 -14.84
CA LEU A 199 -6.55 -13.27 -13.92
C LEU A 199 -5.69 -14.52 -14.11
N SER A 200 -4.38 -14.30 -14.21
CA SER A 200 -3.41 -15.39 -14.23
C SER A 200 -3.35 -16.11 -12.87
N SER A 201 -2.93 -17.36 -12.88
CA SER A 201 -2.71 -18.11 -11.64
C SER A 201 -1.65 -17.47 -10.73
N ALA A 202 -0.66 -16.77 -11.31
CA ALA A 202 0.36 -16.04 -10.58
C ALA A 202 -0.23 -14.84 -9.82
N GLU A 203 -1.13 -14.09 -10.43
CA GLU A 203 -1.83 -12.96 -9.81
C GLU A 203 -2.74 -13.43 -8.67
N ILE A 204 -3.56 -14.46 -8.91
CA ILE A 204 -4.47 -15.01 -7.90
C ILE A 204 -3.69 -15.54 -6.69
N LEU A 205 -2.59 -16.28 -6.93
CA LEU A 205 -1.77 -16.84 -5.85
C LEU A 205 -1.08 -15.72 -5.05
N SER A 206 -0.54 -14.73 -5.74
CA SER A 206 0.14 -13.59 -5.11
C SER A 206 -0.83 -12.77 -4.28
N TRP A 207 -1.99 -12.44 -4.82
CA TRP A 207 -3.05 -11.73 -4.11
C TRP A 207 -3.58 -12.52 -2.92
N GLY A 208 -3.80 -13.82 -3.09
CA GLY A 208 -4.23 -14.71 -2.01
C GLY A 208 -3.23 -14.74 -0.85
N MET A 209 -1.93 -14.75 -1.15
CA MET A 209 -0.87 -14.72 -0.14
C MET A 209 -0.81 -13.38 0.60
N ILE A 210 -0.90 -12.26 -0.11
CA ILE A 210 -0.94 -10.92 0.49
C ILE A 210 -2.17 -10.81 1.40
N THR A 211 -3.34 -11.25 0.91
CA THR A 211 -4.59 -11.26 1.68
C THR A 211 -4.50 -12.13 2.93
N LEU A 212 -3.97 -13.34 2.81
CA LEU A 212 -3.79 -14.24 3.95
C LEU A 212 -2.90 -13.61 5.04
N LEU A 213 -1.78 -13.02 4.65
CA LEU A 213 -0.87 -12.39 5.60
C LEU A 213 -1.47 -11.11 6.19
N LEU A 214 -2.23 -10.35 5.41
CA LEU A 214 -2.99 -9.20 5.91
C LEU A 214 -4.02 -9.64 6.96
N LEU A 215 -4.77 -10.72 6.70
CA LEU A 215 -5.75 -11.28 7.63
C LEU A 215 -5.07 -11.72 8.95
N ILE A 216 -4.00 -12.52 8.86
CA ILE A 216 -3.27 -13.00 10.03
C ILE A 216 -2.73 -11.83 10.85
N SER A 217 -2.06 -10.88 10.21
CA SER A 217 -1.44 -9.74 10.90
C SER A 217 -2.48 -8.75 11.42
N GLY A 218 -3.57 -8.54 10.67
CA GLY A 218 -4.66 -7.67 11.08
C GLY A 218 -5.44 -8.20 12.28
N ILE A 219 -5.83 -9.49 12.26
CA ILE A 219 -6.51 -10.14 13.40
C ILE A 219 -5.61 -10.13 14.63
N HIS A 220 -4.35 -10.50 14.46
CA HIS A 220 -3.38 -10.45 15.56
C HIS A 220 -3.26 -9.03 16.12
N TYR A 221 -3.19 -8.01 15.25
CA TYR A 221 -3.09 -6.63 15.69
C TYR A 221 -4.33 -6.22 16.51
N ILE A 222 -5.54 -6.53 16.06
CA ILE A 222 -6.79 -6.23 16.78
C ILE A 222 -6.74 -6.82 18.21
N GLN A 223 -6.22 -8.04 18.37
CA GLN A 223 -6.13 -8.74 19.66
C GLN A 223 -5.14 -8.06 20.63
N ILE A 224 -4.02 -7.53 20.13
CA ILE A 224 -2.96 -6.97 20.98
C ILE A 224 -2.89 -5.44 20.98
N SER A 225 -3.78 -4.77 20.25
CA SER A 225 -3.79 -3.31 20.09
C SER A 225 -3.84 -2.53 21.41
N TYR A 226 -4.42 -3.13 22.47
CA TYR A 226 -4.49 -2.52 23.80
C TYR A 226 -3.12 -2.28 24.45
N MET A 227 -2.08 -2.98 23.99
CA MET A 227 -0.69 -2.82 24.47
C MET A 227 0.01 -1.59 23.89
N ASP A 228 -0.53 -1.01 22.82
CA ASP A 228 0.06 0.13 22.14
C ASP A 228 -0.53 1.46 22.64
N LYS A 229 0.26 2.54 22.48
CA LYS A 229 -0.21 3.90 22.78
C LYS A 229 -1.42 4.23 21.91
N THR A 230 -2.35 5.03 22.43
CA THR A 230 -3.58 5.43 21.73
C THR A 230 -3.32 5.95 20.32
N ARG A 231 -2.30 6.79 20.16
CA ARG A 231 -1.88 7.32 18.85
C ARG A 231 -1.50 6.20 17.87
N THR A 232 -0.60 5.30 18.24
CA THR A 232 -0.16 4.17 17.43
C THR A 232 -1.32 3.25 17.09
N ARG A 233 -2.24 3.03 18.06
CA ARG A 233 -3.45 2.23 17.85
C ARG A 233 -4.36 2.80 16.77
N ILE A 234 -4.57 4.11 16.76
CA ILE A 234 -5.40 4.78 15.75
C ILE A 234 -4.76 4.65 14.36
N TYR A 235 -3.45 4.82 14.24
CA TYR A 235 -2.75 4.68 12.96
C TYR A 235 -2.84 3.26 12.38
N HIS A 236 -2.57 2.25 13.20
CA HIS A 236 -2.68 0.86 12.74
C HIS A 236 -4.12 0.43 12.48
N SER A 237 -5.10 0.93 13.26
CA SER A 237 -6.51 0.68 12.98
C SER A 237 -6.89 1.19 11.58
N PHE A 238 -6.41 2.38 11.20
CA PHE A 238 -6.58 2.89 9.83
C PHE A 238 -5.98 1.92 8.80
N LEU A 239 -4.74 1.45 9.00
CA LEU A 239 -4.08 0.52 8.08
C LEU A 239 -4.82 -0.83 7.97
N VAL A 240 -5.38 -1.33 9.09
CA VAL A 240 -6.24 -2.52 9.09
C VAL A 240 -7.48 -2.29 8.22
N PHE A 241 -8.22 -1.19 8.47
CA PHE A 241 -9.42 -0.88 7.71
C PHE A 241 -9.10 -0.63 6.23
N ALA A 242 -8.01 0.07 5.91
CA ALA A 242 -7.59 0.34 4.54
C ALA A 242 -7.21 -0.95 3.79
N GLY A 243 -6.49 -1.86 4.45
CA GLY A 243 -6.13 -3.15 3.88
C GLY A 243 -7.36 -4.02 3.61
N PHE A 244 -8.29 -4.10 4.57
CA PHE A 244 -9.55 -4.84 4.38
C PHE A 244 -10.45 -4.20 3.32
N TRP A 245 -10.48 -2.87 3.25
CA TRP A 245 -11.23 -2.14 2.22
C TRP A 245 -10.69 -2.44 0.82
N ALA A 246 -9.35 -2.38 0.66
CA ALA A 246 -8.70 -2.76 -0.60
C ALA A 246 -8.98 -4.21 -0.97
N THR A 247 -8.97 -5.15 0.00
CA THR A 247 -9.30 -6.56 -0.23
C THR A 247 -10.75 -6.73 -0.67
N ALA A 248 -11.70 -6.11 0.03
CA ALA A 248 -13.11 -6.19 -0.32
C ALA A 248 -13.37 -5.62 -1.73
N PHE A 249 -12.70 -4.51 -2.05
CA PHE A 249 -12.83 -3.91 -3.37
C PHE A 249 -12.20 -4.78 -4.46
N SER A 250 -11.05 -5.39 -4.25
CA SER A 250 -10.44 -6.35 -5.18
C SER A 250 -11.32 -7.59 -5.40
N LEU A 251 -12.04 -8.05 -4.38
CA LEU A 251 -13.03 -9.14 -4.50
C LEU A 251 -14.24 -8.74 -5.34
N LEU A 252 -14.74 -7.52 -5.18
CA LEU A 252 -15.91 -7.03 -5.91
C LEU A 252 -15.58 -6.58 -7.34
N GLN A 253 -14.34 -6.17 -7.60
CA GLN A 253 -13.86 -5.66 -8.87
C GLN A 253 -12.49 -6.24 -9.22
N PRO A 254 -12.43 -7.53 -9.64
CA PRO A 254 -11.17 -8.23 -9.93
C PRO A 254 -10.37 -7.58 -11.08
N VAL A 255 -11.02 -6.86 -11.99
CA VAL A 255 -10.39 -6.10 -13.07
C VAL A 255 -9.37 -5.08 -12.53
N HIS A 256 -9.62 -4.53 -11.33
CA HIS A 256 -8.77 -3.53 -10.69
C HIS A 256 -7.76 -4.13 -9.68
N LEU A 257 -7.43 -5.41 -9.85
CA LEU A 257 -6.52 -6.10 -8.93
C LEU A 257 -5.11 -5.49 -8.95
N HIS A 258 -4.62 -5.10 -10.12
CA HIS A 258 -3.28 -4.55 -10.30
C HIS A 258 -3.09 -3.22 -9.55
N GLU A 259 -4.12 -2.39 -9.49
CA GLU A 259 -4.11 -1.09 -8.81
C GLU A 259 -4.28 -1.23 -7.30
N LEU A 260 -5.10 -2.17 -6.87
CA LEU A 260 -5.48 -2.35 -5.46
C LEU A 260 -4.47 -3.21 -4.68
N MET A 261 -3.86 -4.20 -5.34
CA MET A 261 -2.90 -5.10 -4.71
C MET A 261 -1.68 -4.37 -4.10
N PRO A 262 -1.06 -3.37 -4.76
CA PRO A 262 0.04 -2.61 -4.14
C PRO A 262 -0.39 -1.77 -2.94
N ILE A 263 -1.64 -1.26 -2.91
CA ILE A 263 -2.22 -0.59 -1.73
C ILE A 263 -2.34 -1.57 -0.57
N GLN A 264 -2.90 -2.75 -0.85
CA GLN A 264 -3.04 -3.83 0.12
C GLN A 264 -1.68 -4.30 0.64
N LEU A 265 -0.66 -4.37 -0.24
CA LEU A 265 0.71 -4.73 0.10
C LEU A 265 1.33 -3.75 1.10
N ILE A 266 1.13 -2.44 0.94
CA ILE A 266 1.60 -1.41 1.89
C ILE A 266 0.98 -1.64 3.28
N CYS A 267 -0.33 -1.83 3.35
CA CYS A 267 -1.04 -2.07 4.61
C CYS A 267 -0.56 -3.36 5.28
N MET A 268 -0.47 -4.45 4.51
CA MET A 268 0.03 -5.75 4.96
C MET A 268 1.45 -5.65 5.50
N ALA A 269 2.34 -4.91 4.81
CA ALA A 269 3.73 -4.77 5.21
C ALA A 269 3.90 -4.06 6.56
N PHE A 270 3.12 -3.02 6.84
CA PHE A 270 3.13 -2.38 8.16
C PHE A 270 2.59 -3.30 9.26
N LEU A 271 1.48 -3.99 9.02
CA LEU A 271 0.85 -4.88 10.00
C LEU A 271 1.71 -6.12 10.29
N SER A 272 2.26 -6.75 9.27
CA SER A 272 3.18 -7.89 9.41
C SER A 272 4.51 -7.47 10.03
N GLY A 273 5.00 -6.28 9.70
CA GLY A 273 6.16 -5.69 10.35
C GLY A 273 5.94 -5.48 11.85
N HIS A 274 4.75 -5.02 12.27
CA HIS A 274 4.36 -4.91 13.67
C HIS A 274 4.30 -6.30 14.35
N LEU A 275 3.61 -7.27 13.72
CA LEU A 275 3.51 -8.64 14.19
C LEU A 275 4.88 -9.24 14.49
N PHE A 276 5.78 -9.25 13.50
CA PHE A 276 7.06 -9.95 13.62
C PHE A 276 8.13 -9.20 14.41
N SER A 277 7.99 -7.89 14.58
CA SER A 277 8.91 -7.09 15.39
C SER A 277 8.62 -7.16 16.90
N LEU A 278 7.35 -7.29 17.28
CA LEU A 278 6.91 -7.19 18.67
C LEU A 278 6.56 -8.53 19.30
N THR A 279 6.12 -9.51 18.52
CA THR A 279 5.72 -10.82 19.03
C THR A 279 6.93 -11.78 19.04
N ARG A 280 7.22 -12.36 20.22
CA ARG A 280 8.40 -13.20 20.45
C ARG A 280 8.06 -14.62 20.90
N ASN A 281 6.92 -15.14 20.45
CA ASN A 281 6.46 -16.48 20.78
C ASN A 281 7.05 -17.54 19.83
N ARG A 282 7.11 -18.81 20.24
CA ARG A 282 7.52 -19.92 19.36
C ARG A 282 6.68 -19.99 18.09
N PHE A 283 5.37 -19.78 18.22
CA PHE A 283 4.45 -19.76 17.09
C PHE A 283 4.79 -18.64 16.09
N SER A 284 5.07 -17.42 16.57
CA SER A 284 5.48 -16.31 15.71
C SER A 284 6.79 -16.61 14.96
N GLY A 285 7.75 -17.26 15.61
CA GLY A 285 9.00 -17.66 14.97
C GLY A 285 8.81 -18.72 13.87
N ILE A 286 7.94 -19.69 14.09
CA ILE A 286 7.58 -20.70 13.08
C ILE A 286 6.86 -20.02 11.93
N LEU A 287 5.84 -19.21 12.21
CA LEU A 287 5.08 -18.48 11.22
C LEU A 287 5.98 -17.58 10.35
N PHE A 288 6.95 -16.88 10.96
CA PHE A 288 7.90 -16.04 10.26
C PHE A 288 8.72 -16.85 9.23
N VAL A 289 9.23 -18.03 9.63
CA VAL A 289 10.02 -18.89 8.74
C VAL A 289 9.13 -19.48 7.64
N VAL A 290 7.92 -19.93 7.97
CA VAL A 290 6.97 -20.44 6.97
C VAL A 290 6.66 -19.37 5.92
N ILE A 291 6.33 -18.15 6.33
CA ILE A 291 6.04 -17.05 5.41
C ILE A 291 7.27 -16.69 4.57
N PHE A 292 8.46 -16.67 5.17
CA PHE A 292 9.69 -16.41 4.44
C PHE A 292 9.95 -17.46 3.34
N VAL A 293 9.76 -18.74 3.65
CA VAL A 293 9.89 -19.83 2.67
C VAL A 293 8.79 -19.70 1.59
N THR A 294 7.55 -19.43 1.98
CA THR A 294 6.45 -19.24 1.02
C THR A 294 6.69 -18.06 0.10
N PHE A 295 7.30 -16.98 0.58
CA PHE A 295 7.69 -15.84 -0.26
C PHE A 295 8.74 -16.22 -1.31
N ILE A 296 9.74 -17.03 -0.94
CA ILE A 296 10.73 -17.53 -1.89
C ILE A 296 10.06 -18.42 -2.94
N LEU A 297 9.17 -19.32 -2.54
CA LEU A 297 8.43 -20.20 -3.44
C LEU A 297 7.52 -19.39 -4.39
N LEU A 298 6.81 -18.38 -3.89
CA LEU A 298 5.99 -17.50 -4.70
C LEU A 298 6.83 -16.74 -5.73
N MET A 299 7.96 -16.20 -5.32
CA MET A 299 8.88 -15.49 -6.20
C MET A 299 9.41 -16.41 -7.31
N THR A 300 9.84 -17.63 -6.97
CA THR A 300 10.31 -18.60 -7.99
C THR A 300 9.18 -19.02 -8.92
N TYR A 301 7.97 -19.19 -8.41
CA TYR A 301 6.80 -19.49 -9.24
C TYR A 301 6.45 -18.35 -10.20
N ASN A 302 6.40 -17.11 -9.72
CA ASN A 302 6.10 -15.94 -10.56
C ASN A 302 7.19 -15.73 -11.63
N LEU A 303 8.47 -15.94 -11.27
CA LEU A 303 9.58 -15.89 -12.21
C LEU A 303 9.44 -16.97 -13.30
N TRP A 304 9.10 -18.20 -12.88
CA TRP A 304 8.87 -19.30 -13.82
C TRP A 304 7.72 -19.00 -14.78
N MET A 305 6.58 -18.49 -14.26
CA MET A 305 5.44 -18.11 -15.10
C MET A 305 5.79 -17.02 -16.12
N GLN A 306 6.63 -16.05 -15.73
CA GLN A 306 7.06 -14.97 -16.62
C GLN A 306 7.90 -15.47 -17.81
N TYR A 307 8.74 -16.50 -17.61
CA TYR A 307 9.65 -16.99 -18.64
C TYR A 307 9.11 -18.15 -19.46
N PHE A 308 8.20 -18.96 -18.95
CA PHE A 308 7.72 -20.19 -19.59
C PHE A 308 6.28 -20.14 -20.09
N ASN A 309 5.48 -19.16 -19.65
CA ASN A 309 4.08 -18.99 -20.07
C ASN A 309 3.82 -17.65 -20.79
N SER A 310 4.86 -16.90 -21.11
CA SER A 310 4.77 -15.69 -21.92
C SER A 310 4.85 -15.98 -23.42
#